data_63ecef28043c18ad55480f083e2d3a95
#
_entry.id   63ecef28043c18ad55480f083e2d3a95
#
_cell.length_a   1.000
_cell.length_b   1.000
_cell.length_c   1.000
_cell.angle_alpha   90.00
_cell.angle_beta   90.00
_cell.angle_gamma   90.00
#
_symmetry.space_group_name_H-M   'P 1'
#
loop_
_entity.id
_entity.type
_entity.pdbx_description
1 polymer ?
#
loop_
_entity_poly.entity_id
_entity_poly.type
_entity_poly.pdbx_seq_one_letter_code
_entity_poly.pdbx_strand_id
1 'polypeptide(L)'
;MAIFHYTIKIVGRSKGKSVISASAYLNGDVMKNEETGRISYYTSKKEVVYTRLMMCENAPPEWQIVPEENIKRFQKSVRYKRSEDKEAALEKFKITFQKQRLWNEVLKIEKNADAQLGRSFEFALPKEWSRQEQIQYTADYIKKTFVDKGMCADWSIHDKGDGNPHVHLLLTMRPFNPDHSWGKKEVKDWDFLRDKNGNIVIDESHPNWWQDKKNPDRHGIRIPVLDENGIQKIGARNRLQWKRVLTDATGWNNPKNCELWRSEWAKVCNEHLPLHNQVDHRSYEKQGKLQIPTIHEGADARKIEQKFLAGQEIKGSWKVAENQIIKQQNTLLQKILDTFGKVSGALSLWKERLNDIRRKPGNYTLNGVHDWANRRTADLNGRNASGNAEPGHPTLSYAGTESEIAKIKQRVIRAAQHFAKYRGTAFQDGRTENEDRTFGKRKSAMADIGTEAEQRKQFITETEHRIAELEQQIEKGRDID
;
A
#
# COMPACT_ATOMS: atom_id res chain seq x y z
N MET A 1 4.93 17.52 4.50
CA MET A 1 3.78 16.58 4.67
C MET A 1 4.35 15.17 4.64
N ALA A 2 4.10 14.39 5.69
CA ALA A 2 4.52 13.00 5.77
C ALA A 2 3.83 12.17 4.67
N ILE A 3 4.58 11.28 4.02
CA ILE A 3 4.05 10.37 3.00
C ILE A 3 3.93 9.00 3.62
N PHE A 4 2.73 8.41 3.58
CA PHE A 4 2.54 7.03 4.02
C PHE A 4 3.01 6.05 2.95
N HIS A 5 4.12 5.36 3.23
CA HIS A 5 4.60 4.25 2.43
C HIS A 5 4.83 3.04 3.34
N TYR A 6 4.32 1.87 2.97
CA TYR A 6 4.48 0.66 3.77
C TYR A 6 4.34 -0.56 2.87
N THR A 7 5.44 -1.25 2.60
CA THR A 7 5.48 -2.46 1.77
C THR A 7 5.87 -3.68 2.58
N ILE A 8 5.33 -4.83 2.20
CA ILE A 8 5.59 -6.13 2.82
C ILE A 8 5.94 -7.12 1.73
N LYS A 9 7.06 -7.84 1.89
CA LYS A 9 7.54 -8.84 0.93
C LYS A 9 8.01 -10.08 1.68
N ILE A 10 7.86 -11.25 1.07
CA ILE A 10 8.44 -12.50 1.59
C ILE A 10 9.79 -12.74 0.92
N VAL A 11 10.80 -13.00 1.74
CA VAL A 11 12.09 -13.52 1.30
C VAL A 11 11.96 -15.03 1.27
N GLY A 12 11.82 -15.61 0.08
CA GLY A 12 11.62 -17.06 -0.11
C GLY A 12 12.79 -17.70 -0.83
N ARG A 13 13.09 -18.94 -0.48
CA ARG A 13 14.17 -19.74 -1.08
C ARG A 13 13.90 -20.00 -2.57
N SER A 14 12.67 -20.34 -2.95
CA SER A 14 12.26 -20.59 -4.34
C SER A 14 12.43 -19.39 -5.29
N LYS A 15 12.51 -18.16 -4.73
CA LYS A 15 12.73 -16.94 -5.52
C LYS A 15 14.21 -16.60 -5.69
N GLY A 16 15.14 -17.51 -5.34
CA GLY A 16 16.58 -17.28 -5.37
C GLY A 16 17.07 -16.17 -4.44
N LYS A 17 16.24 -15.72 -3.48
CA LYS A 17 16.57 -14.65 -2.55
C LYS A 17 17.30 -15.20 -1.33
N SER A 18 18.41 -14.58 -0.96
CA SER A 18 19.17 -14.91 0.24
C SER A 18 18.76 -13.98 1.38
N VAL A 19 18.32 -14.54 2.51
CA VAL A 19 18.03 -13.78 3.73
C VAL A 19 19.29 -13.14 4.30
N ILE A 20 20.45 -13.78 4.17
CA ILE A 20 21.76 -13.22 4.55
C ILE A 20 22.08 -11.98 3.71
N SER A 21 21.88 -12.06 2.39
CA SER A 21 22.10 -10.92 1.51
C SER A 21 21.09 -9.77 1.80
N ALA A 22 19.86 -10.12 2.14
CA ALA A 22 18.85 -9.13 2.53
C ALA A 22 19.26 -8.41 3.83
N SER A 23 19.71 -9.15 4.85
CA SER A 23 20.20 -8.57 6.10
C SER A 23 21.48 -7.73 5.88
N ALA A 24 22.44 -8.24 5.11
CA ALA A 24 23.66 -7.49 4.78
C ALA A 24 23.35 -6.17 4.04
N TYR A 25 22.43 -6.19 3.08
CA TYR A 25 21.95 -5.01 2.37
C TYR A 25 21.30 -3.97 3.30
N LEU A 26 20.43 -4.43 4.17
CA LEU A 26 19.69 -3.63 5.12
C LEU A 26 20.63 -2.91 6.09
N ASN A 27 21.71 -3.57 6.50
CA ASN A 27 22.67 -3.07 7.49
C ASN A 27 23.90 -2.36 6.88
N GLY A 28 24.07 -2.40 5.55
CA GLY A 28 25.28 -1.87 4.92
C GLY A 28 26.55 -2.60 5.39
N ASP A 29 26.49 -3.93 5.47
CA ASP A 29 27.53 -4.75 6.08
C ASP A 29 28.02 -5.89 5.19
N VAL A 30 28.99 -6.64 5.73
CA VAL A 30 29.51 -7.88 5.14
C VAL A 30 28.98 -9.05 5.96
N MET A 31 28.28 -9.97 5.31
CA MET A 31 27.76 -11.18 5.96
C MET A 31 28.03 -12.43 5.13
N LYS A 32 28.39 -13.52 5.80
CA LYS A 32 28.65 -14.81 5.19
C LYS A 32 27.45 -15.75 5.35
N ASN A 33 27.02 -16.32 4.24
CA ASN A 33 26.09 -17.44 4.24
C ASN A 33 26.88 -18.73 4.50
N GLU A 34 26.64 -19.39 5.64
CA GLU A 34 27.39 -20.62 6.04
C GLU A 34 26.99 -21.83 5.20
N GLU A 35 25.75 -21.86 4.69
CA GLU A 35 25.27 -22.98 3.86
C GLU A 35 25.99 -23.03 2.49
N THR A 36 26.21 -21.86 1.88
CA THR A 36 26.80 -21.77 0.52
C THR A 36 28.22 -21.26 0.49
N GLY A 37 28.76 -20.79 1.61
CA GLY A 37 30.04 -20.10 1.69
C GLY A 37 30.06 -18.70 1.07
N ARG A 38 28.99 -18.25 0.44
CA ARG A 38 28.90 -16.95 -0.25
C ARG A 38 28.94 -15.78 0.74
N ILE A 39 29.68 -14.75 0.37
CA ILE A 39 29.79 -13.52 1.14
C ILE A 39 29.05 -12.40 0.41
N SER A 40 28.22 -11.66 1.14
CA SER A 40 27.50 -10.48 0.65
C SER A 40 28.16 -9.20 1.17
N TYR A 41 28.51 -8.27 0.27
CA TYR A 41 29.24 -7.04 0.57
C TYR A 41 28.35 -5.82 0.25
N TYR A 42 28.01 -5.02 1.27
CA TYR A 42 27.21 -3.80 1.11
C TYR A 42 27.78 -2.60 1.87
N THR A 43 29.08 -2.59 2.18
CA THR A 43 29.75 -1.55 2.98
C THR A 43 29.80 -0.18 2.32
N SER A 44 29.53 -0.09 1.01
CA SER A 44 29.45 1.19 0.29
C SER A 44 28.18 2.00 0.58
N LYS A 45 27.21 1.41 1.28
CA LYS A 45 25.95 2.07 1.63
C LYS A 45 26.13 3.04 2.78
N LYS A 46 26.27 4.33 2.45
CA LYS A 46 26.40 5.42 3.42
C LYS A 46 25.08 5.87 4.03
N GLU A 47 23.96 5.49 3.41
CA GLU A 47 22.61 5.85 3.82
C GLU A 47 22.09 5.12 5.06
N VAL A 48 22.80 4.10 5.55
CA VAL A 48 22.45 3.38 6.79
C VAL A 48 22.88 4.20 7.98
N VAL A 49 21.95 4.87 8.63
CA VAL A 49 22.21 5.79 9.75
C VAL A 49 21.95 5.17 11.13
N TYR A 50 21.24 4.05 11.18
CA TYR A 50 20.97 3.30 12.40
C TYR A 50 20.70 1.85 12.09
N THR A 51 21.11 0.94 13.00
CA THR A 51 20.84 -0.49 12.87
C THR A 51 20.66 -1.13 14.24
N ARG A 52 19.73 -2.08 14.35
CA ARG A 52 19.44 -2.81 15.59
C ARG A 52 18.94 -4.22 15.31
N LEU A 53 19.24 -5.13 16.23
CA LEU A 53 18.62 -6.46 16.34
C LEU A 53 17.79 -6.50 17.62
N MET A 54 16.56 -6.96 17.51
CA MET A 54 15.68 -7.20 18.66
C MET A 54 15.29 -8.68 18.66
N MET A 55 15.69 -9.38 19.70
CA MET A 55 15.35 -10.79 19.88
C MET A 55 14.05 -10.89 20.69
N CYS A 56 13.18 -11.85 20.34
CA CYS A 56 11.99 -12.14 21.13
C CYS A 56 12.37 -12.89 22.41
N GLU A 57 11.46 -12.93 23.38
CA GLU A 57 11.68 -13.46 24.72
C GLU A 57 12.23 -14.90 24.72
N ASN A 58 11.65 -15.78 23.89
CA ASN A 58 12.04 -17.17 23.82
C ASN A 58 13.21 -17.47 22.84
N ALA A 59 13.84 -16.45 22.25
CA ALA A 59 15.01 -16.66 21.43
C ALA A 59 16.21 -17.12 22.29
N PRO A 60 17.10 -17.99 21.77
CA PRO A 60 18.24 -18.49 22.52
C PRO A 60 19.11 -17.34 23.07
N PRO A 61 19.31 -17.22 24.40
CA PRO A 61 20.06 -16.10 24.99
C PRO A 61 21.52 -16.07 24.51
N GLU A 62 22.11 -17.23 24.26
CA GLU A 62 23.48 -17.35 23.79
C GLU A 62 23.69 -16.76 22.37
N TRP A 63 22.63 -16.51 21.60
CA TRP A 63 22.73 -15.86 20.30
C TRP A 63 23.02 -14.36 20.39
N GLN A 64 22.75 -13.78 21.56
CA GLN A 64 23.09 -12.38 21.84
C GLN A 64 24.55 -12.22 22.32
N ILE A 65 25.23 -13.32 22.61
CA ILE A 65 26.61 -13.32 23.09
C ILE A 65 27.55 -13.43 21.91
N VAL A 66 28.49 -12.49 21.81
CA VAL A 66 29.61 -12.59 20.87
C VAL A 66 30.81 -13.23 21.59
N PRO A 67 31.35 -14.35 21.11
CA PRO A 67 32.50 -14.99 21.74
C PRO A 67 33.69 -14.05 21.87
N GLU A 68 34.40 -14.12 22.99
CA GLU A 68 35.49 -13.19 23.32
C GLU A 68 36.63 -13.29 22.30
N GLU A 69 36.91 -14.49 21.76
CA GLU A 69 37.89 -14.71 20.70
C GLU A 69 37.56 -13.92 19.42
N ASN A 70 36.28 -13.82 19.05
CA ASN A 70 35.81 -13.04 17.90
C ASN A 70 35.99 -11.54 18.17
N ILE A 71 35.70 -11.10 19.39
CA ILE A 71 35.94 -9.70 19.82
C ILE A 71 37.43 -9.36 19.74
N LYS A 72 38.30 -10.19 20.33
CA LYS A 72 39.74 -9.98 20.30
C LYS A 72 40.31 -9.98 18.86
N ARG A 73 39.82 -10.88 18.00
CA ARG A 73 40.16 -10.91 16.58
C ARG A 73 39.75 -9.64 15.85
N PHE A 74 38.55 -9.17 16.09
CA PHE A 74 38.06 -7.94 15.49
C PHE A 74 38.84 -6.71 15.98
N GLN A 75 39.09 -6.59 17.28
CA GLN A 75 39.87 -5.50 17.87
C GLN A 75 41.30 -5.40 17.27
N LYS A 76 41.94 -6.55 17.01
CA LYS A 76 43.22 -6.59 16.30
C LYS A 76 43.12 -6.01 14.88
N SER A 77 42.02 -6.26 14.18
CA SER A 77 41.81 -5.78 12.80
C SER A 77 41.59 -4.27 12.71
N VAL A 78 41.02 -3.64 13.76
CA VAL A 78 40.74 -2.19 13.82
C VAL A 78 41.75 -1.40 14.66
N ARG A 79 42.88 -1.97 15.03
CA ARG A 79 43.87 -1.35 15.93
C ARG A 79 44.38 0.02 15.48
N TYR A 80 44.38 0.28 14.16
CA TYR A 80 44.85 1.54 13.60
C TYR A 80 43.78 2.66 13.56
N LYS A 81 42.51 2.39 13.93
CA LYS A 81 41.47 3.39 13.99
C LYS A 81 41.65 4.29 15.24
N ARG A 82 41.00 5.47 15.24
CA ARG A 82 40.90 6.32 16.42
C ARG A 82 40.08 5.63 17.52
N SER A 83 40.24 6.07 18.77
CA SER A 83 39.59 5.41 19.93
C SER A 83 38.07 5.36 19.78
N GLU A 84 37.45 6.50 19.49
CA GLU A 84 35.98 6.62 19.28
C GLU A 84 35.47 5.77 18.11
N ASP A 85 36.24 5.75 17.00
CA ASP A 85 35.93 4.91 15.84
C ASP A 85 36.02 3.40 16.15
N LYS A 86 36.87 3.02 17.11
CA LYS A 86 37.01 1.61 17.55
C LYS A 86 35.79 1.12 18.31
N GLU A 87 35.27 1.96 19.21
CA GLU A 87 34.10 1.59 20.01
C GLU A 87 32.86 1.46 19.15
N ALA A 88 32.58 2.45 18.31
CA ALA A 88 31.48 2.39 17.35
C ALA A 88 31.60 1.22 16.39
N ALA A 89 32.82 0.91 15.90
CA ALA A 89 33.08 -0.24 15.03
C ALA A 89 32.86 -1.57 15.77
N LEU A 90 33.23 -1.65 17.06
CA LEU A 90 33.02 -2.83 17.86
C LEU A 90 31.54 -3.10 18.13
N GLU A 91 30.77 -2.09 18.46
CA GLU A 91 29.33 -2.23 18.65
C GLU A 91 28.64 -2.66 17.34
N LYS A 92 29.00 -2.04 16.23
CA LYS A 92 28.52 -2.46 14.90
C LYS A 92 28.90 -3.92 14.62
N PHE A 93 30.12 -4.33 14.88
CA PHE A 93 30.58 -5.72 14.70
C PHE A 93 29.75 -6.69 15.53
N LYS A 94 29.48 -6.39 16.81
CA LYS A 94 28.68 -7.25 17.68
C LYS A 94 27.26 -7.44 17.10
N ILE A 95 26.62 -6.37 16.70
CA ILE A 95 25.29 -6.42 16.10
C ILE A 95 25.31 -7.24 14.80
N THR A 96 26.28 -7.01 13.92
CA THR A 96 26.43 -7.75 12.66
C THR A 96 26.64 -9.24 12.89
N PHE A 97 27.48 -9.58 13.89
CA PHE A 97 27.74 -10.98 14.27
C PHE A 97 26.46 -11.68 14.73
N GLN A 98 25.68 -11.04 15.62
CA GLN A 98 24.42 -11.56 16.11
C GLN A 98 23.40 -11.76 14.97
N LYS A 99 23.28 -10.79 14.06
CA LYS A 99 22.39 -10.85 12.90
C LYS A 99 22.80 -11.99 11.95
N GLN A 100 24.08 -12.09 11.63
CA GLN A 100 24.61 -13.17 10.79
C GLN A 100 24.30 -14.54 11.41
N ARG A 101 24.47 -14.68 12.72
CA ARG A 101 24.14 -15.91 13.45
C ARG A 101 22.64 -16.23 13.32
N LEU A 102 21.76 -15.29 13.66
CA LEU A 102 20.30 -15.47 13.56
C LEU A 102 19.89 -15.98 12.17
N TRP A 103 20.34 -15.30 11.12
CA TRP A 103 19.90 -15.63 9.76
C TRP A 103 20.54 -16.93 9.22
N ASN A 104 21.74 -17.32 9.66
CA ASN A 104 22.28 -18.64 9.35
C ASN A 104 21.53 -19.75 10.09
N GLU A 105 21.10 -19.54 11.33
CA GLU A 105 20.25 -20.51 12.04
C GLU A 105 18.85 -20.65 11.39
N VAL A 106 18.28 -19.56 10.87
CA VAL A 106 17.07 -19.64 10.04
C VAL A 106 17.31 -20.51 8.79
N LEU A 107 18.44 -20.35 8.09
CA LEU A 107 18.75 -21.19 6.91
C LEU A 107 18.89 -22.66 7.27
N LYS A 108 19.45 -22.98 8.43
CA LYS A 108 19.64 -24.36 8.92
C LYS A 108 18.30 -25.06 9.18
N ILE A 109 17.29 -24.35 9.68
CA ILE A 109 15.97 -24.93 9.97
C ILE A 109 15.02 -24.92 8.76
N GLU A 110 15.12 -23.91 7.88
CA GLU A 110 14.24 -23.72 6.73
C GLU A 110 14.79 -24.39 5.47
N LYS A 111 14.81 -25.73 5.44
CA LYS A 111 15.47 -26.52 4.38
C LYS A 111 14.65 -26.72 3.10
N ASN A 112 13.33 -26.55 3.16
CA ASN A 112 12.45 -26.80 2.03
C ASN A 112 12.74 -25.81 0.89
N ALA A 113 12.63 -26.28 -0.36
CA ALA A 113 12.90 -25.47 -1.55
C ALA A 113 11.99 -24.24 -1.67
N ASP A 114 10.77 -24.32 -1.16
CA ASP A 114 9.76 -23.27 -1.13
C ASP A 114 9.71 -22.48 0.20
N ALA A 115 10.66 -22.74 1.12
CA ALA A 115 10.66 -22.15 2.45
C ALA A 115 10.64 -20.61 2.43
N GLN A 116 9.77 -20.04 3.24
CA GLN A 116 9.80 -18.62 3.59
C GLN A 116 10.88 -18.40 4.64
N LEU A 117 11.93 -17.66 4.29
CA LEU A 117 13.11 -17.42 5.13
C LEU A 117 12.93 -16.21 6.04
N GLY A 118 12.21 -15.20 5.57
CA GLY A 118 11.97 -13.98 6.33
C GLY A 118 10.88 -13.13 5.70
N ARG A 119 10.32 -12.22 6.49
CA ARG A 119 9.37 -11.21 6.02
C ARG A 119 10.04 -9.85 6.07
N SER A 120 10.17 -9.22 4.90
CA SER A 120 10.80 -7.92 4.75
C SER A 120 9.76 -6.83 4.67
N PHE A 121 9.99 -5.76 5.40
CA PHE A 121 9.19 -4.54 5.39
C PHE A 121 10.06 -3.36 4.95
N GLU A 122 9.41 -2.41 4.32
CA GLU A 122 9.96 -1.09 4.04
C GLU A 122 8.86 -0.07 4.29
N PHE A 123 9.10 0.88 5.18
CA PHE A 123 8.13 1.91 5.51
C PHE A 123 8.78 3.26 5.78
N ALA A 124 8.10 4.33 5.34
CA ALA A 124 8.56 5.69 5.48
C ALA A 124 8.47 6.16 6.93
N LEU A 125 9.43 7.00 7.30
CA LEU A 125 9.44 7.75 8.56
C LEU A 125 9.02 9.20 8.30
N PRO A 126 8.24 9.81 9.21
CA PRO A 126 8.02 11.24 9.17
C PRO A 126 9.35 11.99 9.22
N LYS A 127 9.56 12.88 8.26
CA LYS A 127 10.74 13.78 8.23
C LYS A 127 10.70 14.85 9.30
N GLU A 128 9.53 15.06 9.86
CA GLU A 128 9.25 16.00 10.95
C GLU A 128 9.85 15.55 12.28
N TRP A 129 10.13 14.24 12.42
CA TRP A 129 10.73 13.67 13.61
C TRP A 129 12.25 13.85 13.64
N SER A 130 12.79 14.13 14.82
CA SER A 130 14.23 14.04 15.06
C SER A 130 14.72 12.60 14.91
N ARG A 131 16.02 12.39 14.74
CA ARG A 131 16.60 11.04 14.63
C ARG A 131 16.32 10.18 15.87
N GLN A 132 16.32 10.77 17.05
CA GLN A 132 16.01 10.06 18.29
C GLN A 132 14.55 9.60 18.33
N GLU A 133 13.61 10.46 17.95
CA GLU A 133 12.19 10.12 17.84
C GLU A 133 11.96 9.05 16.79
N GLN A 134 12.61 9.13 15.62
CA GLN A 134 12.55 8.09 14.59
C GLN A 134 12.99 6.74 15.12
N ILE A 135 14.08 6.68 15.88
CA ILE A 135 14.58 5.45 16.50
C ILE A 135 13.62 4.94 17.57
N GLN A 136 13.18 5.80 18.48
CA GLN A 136 12.34 5.43 19.61
C GLN A 136 10.98 4.90 19.16
N TYR A 137 10.24 5.68 18.38
CA TYR A 137 8.89 5.30 17.95
C TYR A 137 8.90 4.06 17.04
N THR A 138 9.93 3.92 16.21
CA THR A 138 10.12 2.71 15.40
C THR A 138 10.42 1.50 16.28
N ALA A 139 11.29 1.63 17.26
CA ALA A 139 11.61 0.53 18.17
C ALA A 139 10.39 0.07 18.98
N ASP A 140 9.60 1.00 19.49
CA ASP A 140 8.38 0.72 20.24
C ASP A 140 7.32 0.03 19.37
N TYR A 141 7.13 0.52 18.15
CA TYR A 141 6.26 -0.11 17.16
C TYR A 141 6.70 -1.55 16.86
N ILE A 142 7.98 -1.76 16.52
CA ILE A 142 8.53 -3.08 16.18
C ILE A 142 8.41 -4.02 17.37
N LYS A 143 8.72 -3.53 18.58
CA LYS A 143 8.62 -4.32 19.80
C LYS A 143 7.19 -4.82 20.02
N LYS A 144 6.24 -3.89 20.11
CA LYS A 144 4.84 -4.18 20.41
C LYS A 144 4.16 -5.04 19.34
N THR A 145 4.46 -4.74 18.06
CA THR A 145 3.76 -5.34 16.93
C THR A 145 4.31 -6.72 16.56
N PHE A 146 5.61 -6.95 16.71
CA PHE A 146 6.29 -8.14 16.21
C PHE A 146 7.08 -8.90 17.28
N VAL A 147 7.94 -8.21 18.05
CA VAL A 147 8.86 -8.89 18.97
C VAL A 147 8.10 -9.52 20.14
N ASP A 148 7.15 -8.80 20.73
CA ASP A 148 6.28 -9.31 21.80
C ASP A 148 5.30 -10.40 21.31
N LYS A 149 5.20 -10.59 19.97
CA LYS A 149 4.46 -11.70 19.34
C LYS A 149 5.36 -12.89 18.98
N GLY A 150 6.63 -12.85 19.37
CA GLY A 150 7.57 -13.95 19.20
C GLY A 150 8.43 -13.91 17.94
N MET A 151 8.43 -12.82 17.18
CA MET A 151 9.31 -12.63 16.02
C MET A 151 10.61 -11.95 16.44
N CYS A 152 11.76 -12.38 15.92
CA CYS A 152 12.99 -11.60 16.00
C CYS A 152 13.02 -10.58 14.86
N ALA A 153 13.50 -9.37 15.16
CA ALA A 153 13.48 -8.22 14.27
C ALA A 153 14.89 -7.67 14.01
N ASP A 154 15.33 -7.75 12.77
CA ASP A 154 16.53 -7.11 12.25
C ASP A 154 16.13 -5.89 11.46
N TRP A 155 16.50 -4.67 11.90
CA TRP A 155 16.03 -3.45 11.28
C TRP A 155 17.09 -2.35 11.24
N SER A 156 16.90 -1.43 10.29
CA SER A 156 17.77 -0.28 10.07
C SER A 156 16.97 0.91 9.57
N ILE A 157 17.49 2.11 9.85
CA ILE A 157 17.01 3.35 9.25
C ILE A 157 17.97 3.73 8.12
N HIS A 158 17.41 3.95 6.94
CA HIS A 158 18.11 4.51 5.79
C HIS A 158 17.69 5.96 5.59
N ASP A 159 18.67 6.83 5.39
CA ASP A 159 18.45 8.25 5.12
C ASP A 159 19.56 8.77 4.22
N LYS A 160 19.20 9.23 3.03
CA LYS A 160 20.13 9.85 2.06
C LYS A 160 20.24 11.35 2.21
N GLY A 161 19.50 11.96 3.16
CA GLY A 161 19.37 13.40 3.26
C GLY A 161 18.44 14.01 2.20
N ASP A 162 17.71 13.20 1.45
CA ASP A 162 16.78 13.63 0.42
C ASP A 162 15.35 13.90 0.94
N GLY A 163 15.17 13.86 2.26
CA GLY A 163 13.89 14.09 2.95
C GLY A 163 12.95 12.87 2.94
N ASN A 164 13.48 11.69 2.65
CA ASN A 164 12.74 10.42 2.65
C ASN A 164 13.40 9.36 3.56
N PRO A 165 13.55 9.63 4.88
CA PRO A 165 14.02 8.61 5.80
C PRO A 165 13.04 7.44 5.84
N HIS A 166 13.55 6.20 5.86
CA HIS A 166 12.72 5.00 5.86
C HIS A 166 13.36 3.84 6.59
N VAL A 167 12.52 2.97 7.09
CA VAL A 167 12.92 1.75 7.80
C VAL A 167 12.93 0.58 6.84
N HIS A 168 14.00 -0.19 6.90
CA HIS A 168 14.03 -1.57 6.42
C HIS A 168 13.99 -2.50 7.63
N LEU A 169 13.05 -3.45 7.62
CA LEU A 169 12.86 -4.42 8.69
C LEU A 169 12.78 -5.83 8.10
N LEU A 170 13.46 -6.77 8.72
CA LEU A 170 13.44 -8.18 8.38
C LEU A 170 13.05 -8.99 9.62
N LEU A 171 11.97 -9.75 9.53
CA LEU A 171 11.41 -10.54 10.63
C LEU A 171 11.58 -12.04 10.38
N THR A 172 11.82 -12.80 11.45
CA THR A 172 11.75 -14.27 11.40
C THR A 172 10.32 -14.74 11.13
N MET A 173 10.19 -15.93 10.50
CA MET A 173 8.92 -16.53 10.12
C MET A 173 8.56 -17.76 10.96
N ARG A 174 9.38 -18.10 11.95
CA ARG A 174 9.23 -19.23 12.83
C ARG A 174 9.34 -18.76 14.28
N PRO A 175 8.42 -19.19 15.18
CA PRO A 175 8.49 -18.86 16.60
C PRO A 175 9.56 -19.69 17.29
N PHE A 176 9.86 -19.31 18.54
CA PHE A 176 10.61 -20.14 19.47
C PHE A 176 9.67 -20.73 20.52
N ASN A 177 9.99 -21.94 20.96
CA ASN A 177 9.34 -22.57 22.11
C ASN A 177 9.92 -21.99 23.43
N PRO A 178 9.27 -22.21 24.60
CA PRO A 178 9.79 -21.76 25.88
C PRO A 178 11.15 -22.38 26.26
N ASP A 179 11.52 -23.52 25.67
CA ASP A 179 12.83 -24.18 25.82
C ASP A 179 13.89 -23.63 24.87
N HIS A 180 13.63 -22.49 24.24
CA HIS A 180 14.49 -21.83 23.27
C HIS A 180 14.71 -22.59 21.94
N SER A 181 14.07 -23.73 21.73
CA SER A 181 14.10 -24.45 20.46
C SER A 181 13.19 -23.79 19.42
N TRP A 182 13.45 -24.08 18.13
CA TRP A 182 12.56 -23.61 17.07
C TRP A 182 11.18 -24.25 17.16
N GLY A 183 10.13 -23.45 17.22
CA GLY A 183 8.73 -23.87 17.16
C GLY A 183 8.29 -24.26 15.75
N LYS A 184 7.02 -24.59 15.59
CA LYS A 184 6.43 -24.98 14.31
C LYS A 184 5.76 -23.77 13.64
N LYS A 185 5.97 -23.58 12.34
CA LYS A 185 5.20 -22.61 11.53
C LYS A 185 3.80 -23.11 11.25
N GLU A 186 3.67 -24.41 11.03
CA GLU A 186 2.46 -25.06 10.60
C GLU A 186 2.19 -26.28 11.45
N VAL A 187 0.94 -26.54 11.73
CA VAL A 187 0.47 -27.75 12.40
C VAL A 187 -0.52 -28.47 11.49
N LYS A 188 -0.46 -29.80 11.51
CA LYS A 188 -1.48 -30.60 10.86
C LYS A 188 -2.75 -30.59 11.68
N ASP A 189 -3.78 -29.99 11.14
CA ASP A 189 -5.11 -29.98 11.74
C ASP A 189 -6.12 -30.77 10.90
N TRP A 190 -7.30 -30.98 11.45
CA TRP A 190 -8.40 -31.56 10.70
C TRP A 190 -8.86 -30.57 9.62
N ASP A 191 -9.17 -31.09 8.44
CA ASP A 191 -9.84 -30.33 7.41
C ASP A 191 -11.35 -30.35 7.70
N PHE A 192 -11.92 -29.16 7.90
CA PHE A 192 -13.34 -28.99 8.21
C PHE A 192 -14.14 -28.53 6.99
N LEU A 193 -15.38 -28.95 6.90
CA LEU A 193 -16.31 -28.50 5.88
C LEU A 193 -16.50 -26.97 5.99
N ARG A 194 -16.47 -26.31 4.84
CA ARG A 194 -16.61 -24.84 4.75
C ARG A 194 -17.79 -24.47 3.85
N ASP A 195 -18.43 -23.35 4.21
CA ASP A 195 -19.47 -22.75 3.39
C ASP A 195 -18.88 -22.01 2.17
N LYS A 196 -19.77 -21.43 1.34
CA LYS A 196 -19.38 -20.65 0.14
C LYS A 196 -18.53 -19.43 0.44
N ASN A 197 -18.54 -18.95 1.69
CA ASN A 197 -17.77 -17.79 2.17
C ASN A 197 -16.44 -18.22 2.82
N GLY A 198 -16.16 -19.55 2.90
CA GLY A 198 -14.96 -20.11 3.52
C GLY A 198 -15.04 -20.29 5.03
N ASN A 199 -16.19 -20.04 5.67
CA ASN A 199 -16.38 -20.24 7.10
C ASN A 199 -16.61 -21.73 7.40
N ILE A 200 -16.15 -22.19 8.57
CA ILE A 200 -16.40 -23.56 9.02
C ILE A 200 -17.91 -23.72 9.25
N VAL A 201 -18.48 -24.79 8.69
CA VAL A 201 -19.88 -25.14 8.91
C VAL A 201 -20.03 -25.69 10.32
N ILE A 202 -20.93 -25.08 11.10
CA ILE A 202 -21.27 -25.50 12.46
C ILE A 202 -22.60 -26.23 12.41
N ASP A 203 -22.54 -27.57 12.61
CA ASP A 203 -23.70 -28.43 12.76
C ASP A 203 -23.33 -29.57 13.70
N GLU A 204 -23.70 -29.41 14.94
CA GLU A 204 -23.41 -30.39 16.03
C GLU A 204 -24.16 -31.73 15.83
N SER A 205 -25.24 -31.74 15.05
CA SER A 205 -26.00 -32.92 14.77
C SER A 205 -25.39 -33.80 13.66
N HIS A 206 -24.43 -33.26 12.91
CA HIS A 206 -23.80 -33.95 11.80
C HIS A 206 -22.93 -35.14 12.27
N PRO A 207 -23.03 -36.34 11.63
CA PRO A 207 -22.29 -37.55 12.03
C PRO A 207 -20.77 -37.37 12.14
N ASN A 208 -20.19 -36.44 11.36
CA ASN A 208 -18.77 -36.15 11.31
C ASN A 208 -18.38 -34.97 12.18
N TRP A 209 -19.31 -34.49 13.02
CA TRP A 209 -19.00 -33.39 13.96
C TRP A 209 -17.87 -33.78 14.90
N TRP A 210 -17.00 -32.83 15.18
CA TRP A 210 -15.89 -33.02 16.07
C TRP A 210 -15.55 -31.72 16.78
N GLN A 211 -15.26 -31.79 18.07
CA GLN A 211 -14.81 -30.68 18.89
C GLN A 211 -13.63 -31.12 19.75
N ASP A 212 -12.65 -30.27 19.88
CA ASP A 212 -11.48 -30.52 20.75
C ASP A 212 -11.86 -30.32 22.21
N LYS A 213 -11.62 -31.35 23.03
CA LYS A 213 -11.94 -31.33 24.47
C LYS A 213 -11.10 -30.30 25.25
N LYS A 214 -9.87 -29.98 24.76
CA LYS A 214 -8.95 -29.05 25.41
C LYS A 214 -9.09 -27.63 24.88
N ASN A 215 -9.57 -27.48 23.68
CA ASN A 215 -9.81 -26.19 23.02
C ASN A 215 -11.17 -26.22 22.32
N PRO A 216 -12.27 -25.89 23.01
CA PRO A 216 -13.63 -25.95 22.48
C PRO A 216 -13.86 -25.09 21.22
N ASP A 217 -13.09 -24.02 21.05
CA ASP A 217 -13.18 -23.16 19.85
C ASP A 217 -12.71 -23.87 18.58
N ARG A 218 -12.00 -24.97 18.74
CA ARG A 218 -11.56 -25.84 17.64
C ARG A 218 -12.57 -26.94 17.38
N HIS A 219 -13.51 -26.69 16.46
CA HIS A 219 -14.61 -27.58 16.15
C HIS A 219 -15.03 -27.47 14.68
N GLY A 220 -15.82 -28.47 14.22
CA GLY A 220 -16.39 -28.48 12.87
C GLY A 220 -16.70 -29.89 12.35
N ILE A 221 -17.27 -29.96 11.17
CA ILE A 221 -17.56 -31.22 10.47
C ILE A 221 -16.29 -31.68 9.77
N ARG A 222 -15.66 -32.77 10.22
CA ARG A 222 -14.45 -33.33 9.60
C ARG A 222 -14.74 -33.94 8.24
N ILE A 223 -13.85 -33.71 7.27
CA ILE A 223 -13.98 -34.28 5.90
C ILE A 223 -13.36 -35.67 5.89
N PRO A 224 -14.10 -36.72 5.49
CA PRO A 224 -13.60 -38.10 5.40
C PRO A 224 -12.58 -38.22 4.25
N VAL A 225 -11.63 -39.15 4.38
CA VAL A 225 -10.79 -39.61 3.27
C VAL A 225 -11.54 -40.78 2.64
N LEU A 226 -11.95 -40.60 1.38
CA LEU A 226 -12.72 -41.66 0.64
C LEU A 226 -11.76 -42.48 -0.22
N ASP A 227 -12.14 -43.74 -0.48
CA ASP A 227 -11.52 -44.60 -1.49
C ASP A 227 -12.12 -44.33 -2.89
N GLU A 228 -11.74 -45.15 -3.88
CA GLU A 228 -12.22 -45.04 -5.26
C GLU A 228 -13.71 -45.30 -5.40
N ASN A 229 -14.33 -46.02 -4.44
CA ASN A 229 -15.74 -46.35 -4.39
C ASN A 229 -16.57 -45.37 -3.54
N GLY A 230 -15.94 -44.29 -3.01
CA GLY A 230 -16.60 -43.31 -2.16
C GLY A 230 -16.80 -43.76 -0.70
N ILE A 231 -16.18 -44.89 -0.28
CA ILE A 231 -16.25 -45.41 1.08
C ILE A 231 -15.13 -44.79 1.92
N GLN A 232 -15.43 -44.41 3.18
CA GLN A 232 -14.41 -43.84 4.05
C GLN A 232 -13.30 -44.86 4.36
N LYS A 233 -12.05 -44.46 4.09
CA LYS A 233 -10.88 -45.30 4.34
C LYS A 233 -10.69 -45.56 5.82
N ILE A 234 -10.32 -46.80 6.13
CA ILE A 234 -9.95 -47.25 7.46
C ILE A 234 -8.41 -47.31 7.52
N GLY A 235 -7.82 -46.70 8.52
CA GLY A 235 -6.38 -46.69 8.74
C GLY A 235 -5.95 -47.72 9.77
N ALA A 236 -4.71 -47.58 10.24
CA ALA A 236 -4.16 -48.45 11.28
C ALA A 236 -5.04 -48.46 12.55
N ARG A 237 -5.10 -49.62 13.20
CA ARG A 237 -5.93 -49.85 14.40
C ARG A 237 -7.45 -49.67 14.16
N ASN A 238 -7.92 -49.97 12.96
CA ASN A 238 -9.34 -49.89 12.55
C ASN A 238 -9.97 -48.51 12.77
N ARG A 239 -9.19 -47.42 12.56
CA ARG A 239 -9.68 -46.06 12.76
C ARG A 239 -10.04 -45.41 11.43
N LEU A 240 -11.18 -44.73 11.37
CA LEU A 240 -11.62 -43.92 10.22
C LEU A 240 -10.60 -42.85 9.90
N GLN A 241 -10.28 -42.69 8.62
CA GLN A 241 -9.35 -41.67 8.16
C GLN A 241 -10.08 -40.37 7.83
N TRP A 242 -9.50 -39.27 8.28
CA TRP A 242 -9.99 -37.89 8.10
C TRP A 242 -8.97 -37.09 7.37
N LYS A 243 -9.42 -36.21 6.48
CA LYS A 243 -8.53 -35.26 5.81
C LYS A 243 -7.87 -34.34 6.82
N ARG A 244 -6.62 -34.01 6.56
CA ARG A 244 -5.85 -33.07 7.34
C ARG A 244 -5.32 -31.96 6.44
N VAL A 245 -5.28 -30.75 6.97
CA VAL A 245 -4.74 -29.56 6.32
C VAL A 245 -3.60 -28.99 7.19
N LEU A 246 -2.62 -28.39 6.55
CA LEU A 246 -1.61 -27.59 7.25
C LEU A 246 -2.22 -26.24 7.57
N THR A 247 -2.27 -25.89 8.85
CA THR A 247 -2.74 -24.60 9.34
C THR A 247 -1.57 -23.80 9.90
N ASP A 248 -1.59 -22.49 9.72
CA ASP A 248 -0.61 -21.57 10.29
C ASP A 248 -0.68 -21.63 11.83
N ALA A 249 0.37 -22.14 12.47
CA ALA A 249 0.44 -22.30 13.91
C ALA A 249 0.52 -20.97 14.66
N THR A 250 0.97 -19.92 13.99
CA THR A 250 1.26 -18.61 14.58
C THR A 250 0.24 -17.54 14.21
N GLY A 251 -0.53 -17.76 13.17
CA GLY A 251 -1.39 -16.75 12.57
C GLY A 251 -0.64 -15.66 11.80
N TRP A 252 0.69 -15.75 11.70
CA TRP A 252 1.51 -14.69 11.10
C TRP A 252 1.33 -14.54 9.60
N ASN A 253 0.90 -15.60 8.90
CA ASN A 253 0.64 -15.58 7.47
C ASN A 253 -0.80 -15.15 7.12
N ASN A 254 -1.62 -14.81 8.11
CA ASN A 254 -2.98 -14.33 7.85
C ASN A 254 -2.93 -13.03 7.02
N PRO A 255 -3.60 -12.95 5.87
CA PRO A 255 -3.62 -11.75 5.02
C PRO A 255 -4.13 -10.49 5.74
N LYS A 256 -5.01 -10.63 6.73
CA LYS A 256 -5.53 -9.52 7.55
C LYS A 256 -4.42 -8.79 8.33
N ASN A 257 -3.30 -9.46 8.61
CA ASN A 257 -2.17 -8.84 9.29
C ASN A 257 -1.55 -7.70 8.47
N CYS A 258 -1.60 -7.77 7.14
CA CYS A 258 -1.06 -6.70 6.31
C CYS A 258 -1.78 -5.36 6.55
N GLU A 259 -3.09 -5.39 6.69
CA GLU A 259 -3.88 -4.20 7.01
C GLU A 259 -3.67 -3.76 8.46
N LEU A 260 -3.67 -4.73 9.40
CA LEU A 260 -3.42 -4.47 10.82
C LEU A 260 -2.07 -3.76 11.03
N TRP A 261 -0.97 -4.31 10.50
CA TRP A 261 0.36 -3.72 10.66
C TRP A 261 0.48 -2.32 10.04
N ARG A 262 -0.16 -2.09 8.90
CA ARG A 262 -0.23 -0.77 8.25
C ARG A 262 -0.99 0.23 9.10
N SER A 263 -2.14 -0.18 9.65
CA SER A 263 -2.97 0.68 10.50
C SER A 263 -2.28 1.04 11.81
N GLU A 264 -1.62 0.07 12.45
CA GLU A 264 -0.87 0.32 13.69
C GLU A 264 0.32 1.28 13.46
N TRP A 265 1.03 1.17 12.32
CA TRP A 265 2.07 2.14 11.98
C TRP A 265 1.51 3.55 11.74
N ALA A 266 0.41 3.66 10.99
CA ALA A 266 -0.25 4.96 10.79
C ALA A 266 -0.71 5.58 12.11
N LYS A 267 -1.18 4.76 13.05
CA LYS A 267 -1.59 5.20 14.39
C LYS A 267 -0.39 5.77 15.16
N VAL A 268 0.73 5.06 15.21
CA VAL A 268 1.97 5.56 15.82
C VAL A 268 2.41 6.88 15.19
N CYS A 269 2.37 6.98 13.85
CA CYS A 269 2.68 8.26 13.18
C CYS A 269 1.75 9.38 13.65
N ASN A 270 0.45 9.11 13.71
CA ASN A 270 -0.56 10.13 14.01
C ASN A 270 -0.60 10.55 15.48
N GLU A 271 -0.16 9.69 16.40
CA GLU A 271 0.03 10.03 17.82
C GLU A 271 1.12 11.09 18.02
N HIS A 272 2.09 11.19 17.10
CA HIS A 272 3.27 12.05 17.21
C HIS A 272 3.39 13.09 16.08
N LEU A 273 2.37 13.21 15.23
CA LEU A 273 2.32 14.21 14.17
C LEU A 273 1.22 15.24 14.42
N PRO A 274 1.44 16.51 14.09
CA PRO A 274 0.38 17.53 14.12
C PRO A 274 -0.75 17.15 13.13
N LEU A 275 -1.97 17.59 13.41
CA LEU A 275 -3.18 17.18 12.71
C LEU A 275 -3.10 17.32 11.18
N HIS A 276 -2.47 18.40 10.70
CA HIS A 276 -2.31 18.68 9.26
C HIS A 276 -1.28 17.83 8.55
N ASN A 277 -0.44 17.08 9.30
CA ASN A 277 0.58 16.15 8.77
C ASN A 277 0.22 14.68 9.00
N GLN A 278 -0.92 14.39 9.59
CA GLN A 278 -1.37 13.02 9.83
C GLN A 278 -1.49 12.22 8.53
N VAL A 279 -1.23 10.93 8.64
CA VAL A 279 -1.21 9.97 7.53
C VAL A 279 -2.38 9.00 7.61
N ASP A 280 -2.82 8.50 6.46
CA ASP A 280 -3.85 7.46 6.37
C ASP A 280 -3.30 6.26 5.59
N HIS A 281 -3.35 5.08 6.19
CA HIS A 281 -2.86 3.82 5.62
C HIS A 281 -3.77 3.24 4.53
N ARG A 282 -5.03 3.69 4.45
CA ARG A 282 -6.03 3.19 3.52
C ARG A 282 -5.74 3.67 2.09
N SER A 283 -6.26 2.96 1.10
CA SER A 283 -6.24 3.43 -0.29
C SER A 283 -7.06 4.73 -0.43
N TYR A 284 -6.73 5.56 -1.41
CA TYR A 284 -7.49 6.79 -1.68
C TYR A 284 -8.98 6.53 -1.87
N GLU A 285 -9.35 5.41 -2.50
CA GLU A 285 -10.74 4.97 -2.64
C GLU A 285 -11.42 4.77 -1.28
N LYS A 286 -10.77 4.03 -0.36
CA LYS A 286 -11.27 3.83 1.00
C LYS A 286 -11.29 5.10 1.84
N GLN A 287 -10.45 6.08 1.52
CA GLN A 287 -10.45 7.42 2.11
C GLN A 287 -11.56 8.32 1.53
N GLY A 288 -12.26 7.89 0.49
CA GLY A 288 -13.22 8.72 -0.25
C GLY A 288 -12.57 9.83 -1.09
N LYS A 289 -11.26 9.76 -1.32
CA LYS A 289 -10.53 10.73 -2.14
C LYS A 289 -10.65 10.36 -3.61
N LEU A 290 -11.10 11.31 -4.42
CA LEU A 290 -11.12 11.19 -5.87
C LEU A 290 -9.73 11.51 -6.44
N GLN A 291 -8.73 10.71 -6.09
CA GLN A 291 -7.36 10.88 -6.53
C GLN A 291 -6.79 9.54 -7.02
N ILE A 292 -6.17 9.56 -8.19
CA ILE A 292 -5.50 8.38 -8.78
C ILE A 292 -4.10 8.28 -8.17
N PRO A 293 -3.72 7.15 -7.56
CA PRO A 293 -2.39 6.97 -7.00
C PRO A 293 -1.33 6.84 -8.10
N THR A 294 -0.16 7.43 -7.90
CA THR A 294 0.99 7.27 -8.79
C THR A 294 1.63 5.88 -8.68
N ILE A 295 2.37 5.48 -9.71
CA ILE A 295 3.14 4.23 -9.72
C ILE A 295 4.53 4.49 -9.13
N HIS A 296 5.05 3.53 -8.37
CA HIS A 296 6.44 3.60 -7.91
C HIS A 296 7.41 3.49 -9.09
N GLU A 297 8.18 4.54 -9.36
CA GLU A 297 9.12 4.59 -10.48
C GLU A 297 10.32 3.68 -10.27
N GLY A 298 10.92 3.73 -9.08
CA GLY A 298 12.17 3.04 -8.78
C GLY A 298 13.40 3.73 -9.37
N ALA A 299 14.59 3.28 -8.96
CA ALA A 299 15.86 3.87 -9.41
C ALA A 299 16.13 3.66 -10.90
N ASP A 300 15.78 2.48 -11.42
CA ASP A 300 16.03 2.12 -12.82
C ASP A 300 15.17 2.95 -13.78
N ALA A 301 13.89 3.15 -13.46
CA ALA A 301 13.02 3.99 -14.28
C ALA A 301 13.50 5.44 -14.34
N ARG A 302 13.99 5.98 -13.21
CA ARG A 302 14.57 7.33 -13.16
C ARG A 302 15.87 7.44 -13.95
N LYS A 303 16.74 6.41 -13.90
CA LYS A 303 17.96 6.37 -14.73
C LYS A 303 17.66 6.31 -16.22
N ILE A 304 16.68 5.50 -16.63
CA ILE A 304 16.23 5.42 -18.03
C ILE A 304 15.73 6.80 -18.48
N GLU A 305 14.90 7.45 -17.67
CA GLU A 305 14.38 8.77 -17.97
C GLU A 305 15.48 9.83 -18.07
N GLN A 306 16.44 9.82 -17.15
CA GLN A 306 17.59 10.73 -17.19
C GLN A 306 18.41 10.55 -18.48
N LYS A 307 18.67 9.33 -18.89
CA LYS A 307 19.40 9.02 -20.14
C LYS A 307 18.60 9.45 -21.37
N PHE A 308 17.29 9.26 -21.37
CA PHE A 308 16.40 9.72 -22.44
C PHE A 308 16.42 11.25 -22.56
N LEU A 309 16.28 11.97 -21.44
CA LEU A 309 16.36 13.43 -21.43
C LEU A 309 17.75 13.96 -21.84
N ALA A 310 18.81 13.18 -21.60
CA ALA A 310 20.16 13.49 -22.05
C ALA A 310 20.43 13.08 -23.51
N GLY A 311 19.45 12.56 -24.25
CA GLY A 311 19.60 12.10 -25.64
C GLY A 311 20.40 10.79 -25.80
N GLN A 312 20.64 10.05 -24.71
CA GLN A 312 21.42 8.80 -24.71
C GLN A 312 20.55 7.55 -24.94
N GLU A 313 19.24 7.67 -24.84
CA GLU A 313 18.26 6.59 -25.04
C GLU A 313 17.15 7.07 -25.99
N ILE A 314 16.61 6.15 -26.81
CA ILE A 314 15.55 6.44 -27.78
C ILE A 314 14.17 6.57 -27.13
N LYS A 315 13.97 5.92 -25.96
CA LYS A 315 12.69 5.91 -25.24
C LYS A 315 12.89 6.19 -23.76
N GLY A 316 12.04 7.07 -23.24
CA GLY A 316 11.95 7.32 -21.80
C GLY A 316 11.27 6.18 -21.04
N SER A 317 11.21 6.32 -19.74
CA SER A 317 10.57 5.35 -18.85
C SER A 317 9.05 5.42 -18.93
N TRP A 318 8.41 4.32 -19.30
CA TRP A 318 6.94 4.23 -19.31
C TRP A 318 6.30 4.56 -17.94
N LYS A 319 6.98 4.25 -16.83
CA LYS A 319 6.48 4.57 -15.48
C LYS A 319 6.47 6.07 -15.21
N VAL A 320 7.47 6.78 -15.69
CA VAL A 320 7.54 8.24 -15.55
C VAL A 320 6.47 8.89 -16.44
N ALA A 321 6.32 8.43 -17.67
CA ALA A 321 5.28 8.92 -18.58
C ALA A 321 3.87 8.67 -18.02
N GLU A 322 3.59 7.48 -17.48
CA GLU A 322 2.30 7.17 -16.83
C GLU A 322 2.05 8.07 -15.61
N ASN A 323 3.07 8.33 -14.79
CA ASN A 323 2.94 9.23 -13.65
C ASN A 323 2.68 10.69 -14.07
N GLN A 324 3.21 11.14 -15.19
CA GLN A 324 2.89 12.46 -15.75
C GLN A 324 1.42 12.54 -16.14
N ILE A 325 0.89 11.52 -16.84
CA ILE A 325 -0.53 11.42 -17.19
C ILE A 325 -1.40 11.43 -15.94
N ILE A 326 -1.05 10.63 -14.92
CA ILE A 326 -1.78 10.58 -13.65
C ILE A 326 -1.80 11.95 -12.96
N LYS A 327 -0.69 12.67 -12.94
CA LYS A 327 -0.64 14.02 -12.37
C LYS A 327 -1.57 14.98 -13.10
N GLN A 328 -1.59 14.94 -14.44
CA GLN A 328 -2.52 15.74 -15.23
C GLN A 328 -3.98 15.39 -14.92
N GLN A 329 -4.31 14.09 -14.87
CA GLN A 329 -5.66 13.62 -14.51
C GLN A 329 -6.08 14.07 -13.11
N ASN A 330 -5.18 14.00 -12.12
CA ASN A 330 -5.46 14.47 -10.77
C ASN A 330 -5.68 15.98 -10.71
N THR A 331 -4.90 16.76 -11.46
CA THR A 331 -5.08 18.21 -11.59
C THR A 331 -6.45 18.53 -12.19
N LEU A 332 -6.85 17.79 -13.22
CA LEU A 332 -8.15 17.95 -13.85
C LEU A 332 -9.31 17.60 -12.90
N LEU A 333 -9.18 16.48 -12.17
CA LEU A 333 -10.14 16.09 -11.14
C LEU A 333 -10.29 17.17 -10.06
N GLN A 334 -9.19 17.77 -9.62
CA GLN A 334 -9.23 18.85 -8.64
C GLN A 334 -9.96 20.09 -9.20
N LYS A 335 -9.65 20.52 -10.41
CA LYS A 335 -10.36 21.62 -11.09
C LYS A 335 -11.87 21.36 -11.18
N ILE A 336 -12.26 20.13 -11.55
CA ILE A 336 -13.67 19.73 -11.61
C ILE A 336 -14.32 19.86 -10.24
N LEU A 337 -13.67 19.36 -9.17
CA LEU A 337 -14.20 19.43 -7.80
C LEU A 337 -14.34 20.88 -7.32
N ASP A 338 -13.36 21.73 -7.61
CA ASP A 338 -13.38 23.15 -7.26
C ASP A 338 -14.53 23.88 -7.98
N THR A 339 -14.73 23.58 -9.27
CA THR A 339 -15.85 24.14 -10.05
C THR A 339 -17.21 23.67 -9.50
N PHE A 340 -17.33 22.40 -9.12
CA PHE A 340 -18.52 21.90 -8.43
C PHE A 340 -18.77 22.59 -7.09
N GLY A 341 -17.72 22.84 -6.32
CA GLY A 341 -17.81 23.58 -5.07
C GLY A 341 -18.36 24.97 -5.27
N LYS A 342 -17.87 25.69 -6.29
CA LYS A 342 -18.34 27.04 -6.66
C LYS A 342 -19.81 27.04 -7.09
N VAL A 343 -20.19 26.08 -7.95
CA VAL A 343 -21.61 25.94 -8.43
C VAL A 343 -22.53 25.57 -7.28
N SER A 344 -22.13 24.63 -6.42
CA SER A 344 -22.93 24.23 -5.25
C SER A 344 -23.10 25.37 -4.25
N GLY A 345 -22.04 26.16 -4.02
CA GLY A 345 -22.12 27.38 -3.18
C GLY A 345 -23.06 28.43 -3.74
N ALA A 346 -23.02 28.70 -5.04
CA ALA A 346 -23.93 29.61 -5.70
C ALA A 346 -25.39 29.13 -5.58
N LEU A 347 -25.66 27.84 -5.81
CA LEU A 347 -26.97 27.23 -5.66
C LEU A 347 -27.51 27.32 -4.22
N SER A 348 -26.65 27.17 -3.21
CA SER A 348 -27.04 27.32 -1.79
C SER A 348 -27.45 28.75 -1.48
N LEU A 349 -26.69 29.76 -1.95
CA LEU A 349 -27.03 31.16 -1.81
C LEU A 349 -28.37 31.52 -2.51
N TRP A 350 -28.60 30.95 -3.68
CA TRP A 350 -29.89 31.11 -4.37
C TRP A 350 -31.04 30.48 -3.61
N LYS A 351 -30.85 29.29 -3.01
CA LYS A 351 -31.89 28.67 -2.15
C LYS A 351 -32.21 29.52 -0.92
N GLU A 352 -31.20 30.09 -0.28
CA GLU A 352 -31.39 31.00 0.86
C GLU A 352 -32.15 32.25 0.43
N ARG A 353 -31.77 32.90 -0.67
CA ARG A 353 -32.49 34.07 -1.21
C ARG A 353 -33.94 33.74 -1.57
N LEU A 354 -34.20 32.59 -2.19
CA LEU A 354 -35.57 32.13 -2.48
C LEU A 354 -36.39 31.88 -1.21
N ASN A 355 -35.76 31.30 -0.18
CA ASN A 355 -36.44 31.10 1.11
C ASN A 355 -36.71 32.40 1.84
N ASP A 356 -35.84 33.41 1.74
CA ASP A 356 -36.07 34.75 2.29
C ASP A 356 -37.21 35.47 1.57
N ILE A 357 -37.30 35.35 0.25
CA ILE A 357 -38.44 35.87 -0.55
C ILE A 357 -39.75 35.17 -0.14
N ARG A 358 -39.72 33.86 0.10
CA ARG A 358 -40.88 33.10 0.59
C ARG A 358 -41.31 33.47 2.01
N ARG A 359 -40.36 33.82 2.88
CA ARG A 359 -40.61 34.18 4.29
C ARG A 359 -41.07 35.62 4.49
N LYS A 360 -40.82 36.51 3.51
CA LYS A 360 -41.23 37.93 3.54
C LYS A 360 -42.09 38.30 2.32
N PRO A 361 -43.28 37.72 2.17
CA PRO A 361 -44.10 37.92 0.96
C PRO A 361 -44.65 39.34 0.82
N GLY A 362 -44.49 40.21 1.82
CA GLY A 362 -45.03 41.58 1.79
C GLY A 362 -44.16 42.62 1.04
N ASN A 363 -42.90 42.32 0.72
CA ASN A 363 -41.99 43.30 0.07
C ASN A 363 -41.75 43.04 -1.42
N TYR A 364 -42.24 41.93 -1.97
CA TYR A 364 -42.04 41.59 -3.37
C TYR A 364 -43.41 41.27 -4.00
N THR A 365 -43.91 42.13 -4.86
CA THR A 365 -45.05 41.79 -5.72
C THR A 365 -44.60 40.76 -6.75
N LEU A 366 -45.45 39.78 -7.10
CA LEU A 366 -45.21 38.78 -8.15
C LEU A 366 -44.70 39.43 -9.46
N ASN A 367 -45.22 40.64 -9.77
CA ASN A 367 -44.74 41.42 -10.91
C ASN A 367 -43.32 41.93 -10.75
N GLY A 368 -42.90 42.31 -9.52
CA GLY A 368 -41.53 42.75 -9.26
C GLY A 368 -40.48 41.64 -9.43
N VAL A 369 -40.83 40.41 -9.06
CA VAL A 369 -39.94 39.22 -9.26
C VAL A 369 -39.91 38.83 -10.74
N HIS A 370 -41.06 38.94 -11.41
CA HIS A 370 -41.17 38.68 -12.86
C HIS A 370 -40.44 39.75 -13.69
N ASP A 371 -40.55 41.02 -13.32
CA ASP A 371 -39.85 42.12 -13.97
C ASP A 371 -38.37 42.13 -13.70
N TRP A 372 -37.93 41.68 -12.53
CA TRP A 372 -36.50 41.46 -12.21
C TRP A 372 -35.92 40.31 -13.01
N ALA A 373 -36.64 39.17 -13.07
CA ALA A 373 -36.20 38.00 -13.88
C ALA A 373 -36.19 38.33 -15.37
N ASN A 374 -37.16 39.10 -15.87
CA ASN A 374 -37.23 39.50 -17.27
C ASN A 374 -36.20 40.58 -17.64
N ARG A 375 -35.91 41.55 -16.77
CA ARG A 375 -34.83 42.51 -16.98
C ARG A 375 -33.45 41.81 -17.07
N ARG A 376 -33.22 40.82 -16.22
CA ARG A 376 -31.98 40.08 -16.21
C ARG A 376 -31.80 39.12 -17.40
N THR A 377 -32.88 38.51 -17.88
CA THR A 377 -32.87 37.77 -19.16
C THR A 377 -32.69 38.69 -20.37
N ALA A 378 -33.20 39.91 -20.33
CA ALA A 378 -33.00 40.90 -21.38
C ALA A 378 -31.56 41.45 -21.41
N ASP A 379 -30.93 41.66 -20.24
CA ASP A 379 -29.53 42.07 -20.15
C ASP A 379 -28.56 40.98 -20.63
N LEU A 380 -28.84 39.70 -20.39
CA LEU A 380 -28.11 38.56 -20.91
C LEU A 380 -28.25 38.43 -22.44
N ASN A 381 -29.42 38.79 -23.00
CA ASN A 381 -29.68 38.75 -24.45
C ASN A 381 -29.33 40.07 -25.16
N GLY A 382 -29.28 41.18 -24.41
CA GLY A 382 -29.12 42.55 -25.00
C GLY A 382 -27.71 42.89 -25.46
N ARG A 383 -26.71 42.08 -25.12
CA ARG A 383 -25.32 42.27 -25.67
C ARG A 383 -25.06 41.57 -26.99
N ASN A 384 -26.03 40.81 -27.58
CA ASN A 384 -25.85 40.08 -28.85
C ASN A 384 -27.01 40.26 -29.88
N ALA A 385 -27.82 41.30 -29.79
CA ALA A 385 -28.93 41.47 -30.75
C ALA A 385 -29.00 42.85 -31.34
N SER A 386 -28.31 43.05 -32.44
CA SER A 386 -28.82 43.76 -33.61
C SER A 386 -29.32 42.69 -34.60
N GLY A 387 -30.59 42.30 -34.55
CA GLY A 387 -31.16 41.35 -35.51
C GLY A 387 -32.50 40.79 -35.02
N ASN A 388 -33.55 41.13 -35.74
CA ASN A 388 -34.94 40.67 -35.55
C ASN A 388 -35.04 39.17 -35.36
N ALA A 389 -35.69 38.70 -34.26
CA ALA A 389 -36.21 37.36 -34.12
C ALA A 389 -37.41 37.32 -33.20
N GLU A 390 -38.47 36.64 -33.67
CA GLU A 390 -39.71 36.35 -32.98
C GLU A 390 -39.56 35.51 -31.67
N PRO A 391 -40.56 35.49 -30.76
CA PRO A 391 -40.42 34.92 -29.45
C PRO A 391 -40.70 33.42 -29.46
N GLY A 392 -39.62 32.64 -29.33
CA GLY A 392 -39.67 31.25 -28.98
C GLY A 392 -38.72 31.01 -27.79
N HIS A 393 -39.22 31.08 -26.57
CA HIS A 393 -38.42 30.90 -25.37
C HIS A 393 -38.11 29.44 -25.08
N PRO A 394 -36.84 29.06 -24.89
CA PRO A 394 -36.53 27.92 -24.05
C PRO A 394 -36.43 28.39 -22.60
N THR A 395 -37.45 28.15 -21.83
CA THR A 395 -37.37 28.16 -20.37
C THR A 395 -36.37 27.14 -19.93
N LEU A 396 -35.16 27.55 -19.55
CA LEU A 396 -34.21 26.71 -18.79
C LEU A 396 -34.86 26.41 -17.44
N SER A 397 -35.56 25.27 -17.35
CA SER A 397 -36.14 24.83 -16.11
C SER A 397 -34.97 24.44 -15.17
N TYR A 398 -35.00 24.95 -13.94
CA TYR A 398 -34.10 24.67 -12.84
C TYR A 398 -33.86 23.15 -12.61
N ALA A 399 -34.86 22.30 -12.92
CA ALA A 399 -34.76 20.85 -12.91
C ALA A 399 -33.79 20.28 -13.98
N GLY A 400 -33.60 20.97 -15.13
CA GLY A 400 -32.68 20.56 -16.19
C GLY A 400 -31.21 20.72 -15.78
N THR A 401 -30.85 21.80 -15.12
CA THR A 401 -29.49 22.09 -14.66
C THR A 401 -29.03 21.18 -13.54
N GLU A 402 -29.84 20.85 -12.55
CA GLU A 402 -29.51 19.87 -11.50
C GLU A 402 -29.31 18.44 -12.10
N SER A 403 -30.14 18.08 -13.08
CA SER A 403 -30.04 16.80 -13.77
C SER A 403 -28.76 16.69 -14.64
N GLU A 404 -28.37 17.77 -15.32
CA GLU A 404 -27.13 17.82 -16.11
C GLU A 404 -25.88 17.76 -15.22
N ILE A 405 -25.86 18.53 -14.13
CA ILE A 405 -24.80 18.50 -13.13
C ILE A 405 -24.66 17.10 -12.50
N ALA A 406 -25.80 16.47 -12.15
CA ALA A 406 -25.80 15.09 -11.64
C ALA A 406 -25.28 14.08 -12.67
N LYS A 407 -25.61 14.25 -13.95
CA LYS A 407 -25.09 13.40 -15.06
C LYS A 407 -23.59 13.58 -15.26
N ILE A 408 -23.08 14.81 -15.23
CA ILE A 408 -21.64 15.09 -15.33
C ILE A 408 -20.91 14.48 -14.12
N LYS A 409 -21.42 14.68 -12.90
CA LYS A 409 -20.88 14.08 -11.67
C LYS A 409 -20.79 12.55 -11.79
N GLN A 410 -21.84 11.88 -12.23
CA GLN A 410 -21.85 10.44 -12.42
C GLN A 410 -20.89 9.97 -13.54
N ARG A 411 -20.76 10.72 -14.64
CA ARG A 411 -19.80 10.41 -15.72
C ARG A 411 -18.36 10.51 -15.21
N VAL A 412 -18.01 11.54 -14.44
CA VAL A 412 -16.67 11.72 -13.87
C VAL A 412 -16.37 10.62 -12.84
N ILE A 413 -17.32 10.28 -11.95
CA ILE A 413 -17.17 9.19 -11.00
C ILE A 413 -16.99 7.85 -11.72
N ARG A 414 -17.78 7.54 -12.75
CA ARG A 414 -17.66 6.31 -13.54
C ARG A 414 -16.32 6.25 -14.28
N ALA A 415 -15.86 7.35 -14.86
CA ALA A 415 -14.56 7.42 -15.51
C ALA A 415 -13.42 7.16 -14.52
N ALA A 416 -13.44 7.80 -13.35
CA ALA A 416 -12.45 7.57 -12.30
C ALA A 416 -12.47 6.12 -11.78
N GLN A 417 -13.66 5.52 -11.58
CA GLN A 417 -13.82 4.13 -11.18
C GLN A 417 -13.36 3.15 -12.27
N HIS A 418 -13.64 3.44 -13.54
CA HIS A 418 -13.19 2.64 -14.67
C HIS A 418 -11.67 2.62 -14.78
N PHE A 419 -11.01 3.76 -14.63
CA PHE A 419 -9.54 3.87 -14.59
C PHE A 419 -8.91 3.16 -13.39
N ALA A 420 -9.57 3.17 -12.22
CA ALA A 420 -9.12 2.44 -11.05
C ALA A 420 -9.25 0.90 -11.22
N LYS A 421 -10.30 0.44 -11.89
CA LYS A 421 -10.58 -1.00 -12.12
C LYS A 421 -9.61 -1.62 -13.15
N TYR A 422 -9.26 -0.92 -14.21
CA TYR A 422 -8.27 -1.39 -15.20
C TYR A 422 -6.88 -1.59 -14.62
N ARG A 423 -6.51 -0.84 -13.57
CA ARG A 423 -5.26 -1.05 -12.84
C ARG A 423 -5.23 -2.36 -12.04
N GLY A 424 -6.37 -2.81 -11.53
CA GLY A 424 -6.46 -4.06 -10.75
C GLY A 424 -6.13 -5.29 -11.58
N THR A 425 -6.54 -5.33 -12.84
CA THR A 425 -6.33 -6.47 -13.74
C THR A 425 -4.91 -6.51 -14.32
N ALA A 426 -4.35 -5.39 -14.75
CA ALA A 426 -2.97 -5.32 -15.26
C ALA A 426 -1.92 -5.62 -14.17
N PHE A 427 -2.25 -5.41 -12.89
CA PHE A 427 -1.34 -5.67 -11.76
C PHE A 427 -1.43 -7.11 -11.22
N GLN A 428 -2.54 -7.81 -11.45
CA GLN A 428 -2.68 -9.23 -11.08
C GLN A 428 -1.94 -10.15 -12.04
N ASP A 429 -1.90 -9.84 -13.33
CA ASP A 429 -1.18 -10.64 -14.34
C ASP A 429 0.35 -10.49 -14.28
N GLY A 430 0.87 -9.45 -13.64
CA GLY A 430 2.32 -9.22 -13.49
C GLY A 430 2.99 -9.96 -12.31
N ARG A 431 2.25 -10.75 -11.52
CA ARG A 431 2.79 -11.44 -10.32
C ARG A 431 3.19 -12.91 -10.50
N THR A 432 2.87 -13.49 -11.61
CA THR A 432 3.23 -14.91 -11.86
C THR A 432 3.59 -15.05 -13.33
N GLU A 433 4.86 -14.87 -13.70
CA GLU A 433 5.42 -15.66 -14.81
C GLU A 433 6.93 -15.45 -14.96
N ASN A 434 7.61 -16.55 -15.16
CA ASN A 434 9.03 -16.67 -15.50
C ASN A 434 9.41 -15.79 -16.70
N GLU A 435 10.55 -15.13 -16.60
CA GLU A 435 11.06 -14.13 -17.55
C GLU A 435 11.37 -14.62 -18.97
N ASP A 436 11.16 -15.89 -19.33
CA ASP A 436 11.70 -16.48 -20.56
C ASP A 436 10.70 -16.83 -21.70
N ARG A 437 9.44 -16.42 -21.64
CA ARG A 437 8.46 -16.83 -22.69
C ARG A 437 7.65 -15.75 -23.42
N THR A 438 8.04 -14.46 -23.41
CA THR A 438 7.09 -13.44 -23.88
C THR A 438 7.61 -12.29 -24.74
N PHE A 439 8.62 -12.46 -25.58
CA PHE A 439 8.97 -11.36 -26.50
C PHE A 439 7.85 -11.04 -27.52
N GLY A 440 7.03 -12.01 -27.90
CA GLY A 440 5.90 -11.81 -28.84
C GLY A 440 4.66 -11.19 -28.21
N LYS A 441 4.29 -11.57 -26.98
CA LYS A 441 3.13 -11.00 -26.24
C LYS A 441 3.38 -9.59 -25.72
N ARG A 442 4.65 -9.22 -25.44
CA ARG A 442 5.01 -7.84 -25.03
C ARG A 442 4.81 -6.80 -26.14
N LYS A 443 4.95 -7.17 -27.42
CA LYS A 443 4.72 -6.24 -28.55
C LYS A 443 3.25 -5.87 -28.71
N SER A 444 2.32 -6.80 -28.54
CA SER A 444 0.88 -6.55 -28.58
C SER A 444 0.42 -5.68 -27.40
N ALA A 445 0.81 -6.03 -26.17
CA ALA A 445 0.47 -5.26 -24.97
C ALA A 445 1.05 -3.81 -24.99
N MET A 446 2.22 -3.60 -25.61
CA MET A 446 2.80 -2.25 -25.76
C MET A 446 2.08 -1.40 -26.81
N ALA A 447 1.52 -2.00 -27.86
CA ALA A 447 0.71 -1.29 -28.86
C ALA A 447 -0.63 -0.84 -28.27
N ASP A 448 -1.26 -1.70 -27.44
CA ASP A 448 -2.51 -1.39 -26.74
C ASP A 448 -2.34 -0.27 -25.68
N ILE A 449 -1.20 -0.24 -24.99
CA ILE A 449 -0.88 0.84 -24.04
C ILE A 449 -0.68 2.20 -24.77
N GLY A 450 -0.12 2.21 -25.97
CA GLY A 450 0.06 3.43 -26.76
C GLY A 450 -1.27 4.06 -27.17
N THR A 451 -2.19 3.28 -27.69
CA THR A 451 -3.54 3.71 -28.09
C THR A 451 -4.38 4.16 -26.89
N GLU A 452 -4.27 3.49 -25.76
CA GLU A 452 -4.96 3.87 -24.53
C GLU A 452 -4.42 5.18 -23.94
N ALA A 453 -3.13 5.43 -24.01
CA ALA A 453 -2.52 6.68 -23.55
C ALA A 453 -2.96 7.88 -24.44
N GLU A 454 -3.13 7.69 -25.73
CA GLU A 454 -3.66 8.72 -26.64
C GLU A 454 -5.14 9.01 -26.36
N GLN A 455 -5.97 8.00 -26.17
CA GLN A 455 -7.38 8.17 -25.79
C GLN A 455 -7.53 8.92 -24.46
N ARG A 456 -6.66 8.64 -23.49
CA ARG A 456 -6.64 9.36 -22.22
C ARG A 456 -6.24 10.82 -22.39
N LYS A 457 -5.28 11.13 -23.23
CA LYS A 457 -4.89 12.52 -23.55
C LYS A 457 -6.03 13.28 -24.22
N GLN A 458 -6.70 12.68 -25.19
CA GLN A 458 -7.84 13.27 -25.86
C GLN A 458 -8.99 13.57 -24.87
N PHE A 459 -9.32 12.62 -23.99
CA PHE A 459 -10.32 12.82 -22.95
C PHE A 459 -9.97 13.98 -22.00
N ILE A 460 -8.69 14.11 -21.62
CA ILE A 460 -8.22 15.23 -20.79
C ILE A 460 -8.47 16.55 -21.51
N THR A 461 -8.07 16.68 -22.78
CA THR A 461 -8.22 17.90 -23.58
C THR A 461 -9.69 18.29 -23.74
N GLU A 462 -10.56 17.33 -24.07
CA GLU A 462 -12.00 17.57 -24.21
C GLU A 462 -12.65 18.03 -22.90
N THR A 463 -12.18 17.45 -21.76
CA THR A 463 -12.70 17.80 -20.44
C THR A 463 -12.22 19.18 -20.00
N GLU A 464 -10.96 19.54 -20.29
CA GLU A 464 -10.41 20.88 -20.00
C GLU A 464 -11.16 21.96 -20.80
N HIS A 465 -11.46 21.71 -22.07
CA HIS A 465 -12.25 22.62 -22.89
C HIS A 465 -13.64 22.84 -22.31
N ARG A 466 -14.30 21.76 -21.87
CA ARG A 466 -15.65 21.84 -21.26
C ARG A 466 -15.67 22.55 -19.90
N ILE A 467 -14.61 22.40 -19.10
CA ILE A 467 -14.44 23.15 -17.85
C ILE A 467 -14.30 24.64 -18.16
N ALA A 468 -13.48 25.03 -19.12
CA ALA A 468 -13.28 26.42 -19.51
C ALA A 468 -14.60 27.06 -19.99
N GLU A 469 -15.40 26.32 -20.77
CA GLU A 469 -16.75 26.78 -21.17
C GLU A 469 -17.67 27.01 -19.95
N LEU A 470 -17.67 26.09 -18.97
CA LEU A 470 -18.47 26.23 -17.77
C LEU A 470 -18.00 27.38 -16.88
N GLU A 471 -16.69 27.57 -16.76
CA GLU A 471 -16.10 28.71 -16.02
C GLU A 471 -16.47 30.04 -16.67
N GLN A 472 -16.43 30.16 -17.99
CA GLN A 472 -16.91 31.34 -18.70
C GLN A 472 -18.41 31.59 -18.50
N GLN A 473 -19.23 30.54 -18.47
CA GLN A 473 -20.65 30.68 -18.20
C GLN A 473 -20.93 31.15 -16.76
N ILE A 474 -20.12 30.69 -15.79
CA ILE A 474 -20.21 31.13 -14.39
C ILE A 474 -19.74 32.57 -14.23
N GLU A 475 -18.65 33.00 -14.90
CA GLU A 475 -18.17 34.39 -14.89
C GLU A 475 -19.19 35.33 -15.52
N LYS A 476 -19.74 34.98 -16.68
CA LYS A 476 -20.84 35.74 -17.31
C LYS A 476 -22.08 35.82 -16.41
N GLY A 477 -22.32 34.86 -15.52
CA GLY A 477 -23.36 34.89 -14.49
C GLY A 477 -22.98 35.70 -13.25
N ARG A 478 -21.72 36.00 -12.98
CA ARG A 478 -21.25 36.81 -11.84
C ARG A 478 -21.14 38.29 -12.15
N ASP A 479 -20.87 38.68 -13.37
CA ASP A 479 -20.82 40.10 -13.81
C ASP A 479 -22.18 40.76 -13.84
N ILE A 480 -23.17 40.17 -13.21
CA ILE A 480 -24.57 40.60 -13.18
C ILE A 480 -24.99 40.99 -11.73
N ASP A 481 -24.05 41.25 -10.81
CA ASP A 481 -24.33 41.82 -9.47
C ASP A 481 -24.18 43.35 -9.45
#